data_e1e300f16a20f0cc6cdd498d2f897ca5
#
_entry.id   e1e300f16a20f0cc6cdd498d2f897ca5
#
_cell.length_a   1.000
_cell.length_b   1.000
_cell.length_c   1.000
_cell.angle_alpha   90.00
_cell.angle_beta   90.00
_cell.angle_gamma   90.00
#
_symmetry.space_group_name_H-M   'P 1'
#
loop_
_entity.id
_entity.type
_entity.pdbx_description
1 polymer ?
#
loop_
_entity_poly.entity_id
_entity_poly.type
_entity_poly.pdbx_seq_one_letter_code
_entity_poly.pdbx_strand_id
1 'polypeptide(L)'
;MSAPSALANGAPRPAVSPRAAAAFYRVEVSLKRDLPDPDGARALSLLHAAGLSAIKEVRSAKIYALRGPLTLSHVHQAAKELLCDAVTEEYKILSPQAPGSGSRRVRVEVWLKPEVSDPVEDSILLAFSCAGLPKPASARQGSVYYIEGRVAQAALEKIVGRCLANPLIHRISAAPSA
;
A
#
# COMPACT_ATOMS: atom_id res chain seq x y z
N MET A 1 5.81 -69.15 31.91
CA MET A 1 6.81 -68.84 30.87
C MET A 1 6.35 -67.63 30.10
N SER A 2 7.00 -66.63 30.32
CA SER A 2 7.16 -65.21 29.91
C SER A 2 6.60 -64.78 28.59
N ALA A 3 5.79 -63.73 28.62
CA ALA A 3 5.53 -62.85 27.52
C ALA A 3 6.46 -61.65 27.56
N PRO A 4 6.95 -61.11 26.45
CA PRO A 4 7.59 -59.80 26.44
C PRO A 4 6.63 -58.72 25.97
N SER A 5 6.64 -57.68 26.75
CA SER A 5 6.07 -56.35 26.56
C SER A 5 6.51 -55.68 25.25
N ALA A 6 5.58 -55.16 24.48
CA ALA A 6 5.83 -54.28 23.36
C ALA A 6 5.59 -52.80 23.77
N LEU A 7 6.67 -52.07 23.93
CA LEU A 7 6.69 -50.61 24.14
C LEU A 7 6.27 -49.90 22.85
N ALA A 8 5.07 -49.35 22.83
CA ALA A 8 4.63 -48.41 21.81
C ALA A 8 5.17 -47.01 22.13
N ASN A 9 6.24 -46.63 21.44
CA ASN A 9 6.84 -45.32 21.54
C ASN A 9 6.09 -44.35 20.56
N GLY A 10 4.98 -43.80 21.06
CA GLY A 10 4.21 -42.77 20.36
C GLY A 10 4.82 -41.41 20.64
N ALA A 11 5.76 -40.98 19.81
CA ALA A 11 6.21 -39.59 19.83
C ALA A 11 5.04 -38.65 19.48
N PRO A 12 4.79 -37.59 20.25
CA PRO A 12 3.73 -36.63 19.90
C PRO A 12 4.06 -35.92 18.58
N ARG A 13 3.16 -36.03 17.61
CA ARG A 13 3.23 -35.25 16.37
C ARG A 13 3.23 -33.79 16.78
N PRO A 14 4.15 -32.94 16.18
CA PRO A 14 4.11 -31.50 16.44
C PRO A 14 2.74 -30.99 16.03
N ALA A 15 2.08 -30.28 16.93
CA ALA A 15 0.84 -29.59 16.68
C ALA A 15 1.08 -28.60 15.56
N VAL A 16 0.42 -28.79 14.42
CA VAL A 16 0.39 -27.81 13.33
C VAL A 16 -0.32 -26.60 13.91
N SER A 17 0.45 -25.56 14.21
CA SER A 17 -0.09 -24.27 14.63
C SER A 17 -1.17 -23.82 13.65
N PRO A 18 -2.30 -23.26 14.10
CA PRO A 18 -3.34 -22.78 13.22
C PRO A 18 -2.72 -21.79 12.25
N ARG A 19 -2.89 -22.05 10.95
CA ARG A 19 -2.43 -21.24 9.83
C ARG A 19 -2.80 -19.78 10.12
N ALA A 20 -1.80 -18.98 10.50
CA ALA A 20 -2.00 -17.57 10.83
C ALA A 20 -2.78 -16.95 9.69
N ALA A 21 -3.96 -16.42 9.97
CA ALA A 21 -4.78 -15.75 8.97
C ALA A 21 -3.90 -14.70 8.29
N ALA A 22 -3.83 -14.75 6.95
CA ALA A 22 -2.95 -13.86 6.19
C ALA A 22 -3.32 -12.42 6.51
N ALA A 23 -2.50 -11.76 7.31
CA ALA A 23 -2.72 -10.36 7.68
C ALA A 23 -2.60 -9.48 6.44
N PHE A 24 -3.34 -8.37 6.44
CA PHE A 24 -3.33 -7.38 5.37
C PHE A 24 -2.95 -6.02 5.96
N TYR A 25 -1.89 -5.46 5.43
CA TYR A 25 -1.40 -4.15 5.83
C TYR A 25 -1.27 -3.22 4.63
N ARG A 26 -1.48 -1.94 4.89
CA ARG A 26 -1.26 -0.87 3.91
C ARG A 26 -0.26 0.12 4.49
N VAL A 27 0.81 0.36 3.75
CA VAL A 27 1.87 1.30 4.13
C VAL A 27 1.87 2.43 3.11
N GLU A 28 1.69 3.65 3.55
CA GLU A 28 1.79 4.84 2.73
C GLU A 28 3.13 5.52 3.00
N VAL A 29 3.84 5.88 1.93
CA VAL A 29 5.14 6.54 1.97
C VAL A 29 5.03 7.83 1.18
N SER A 30 5.33 8.95 1.81
CA SER A 30 5.27 10.28 1.21
C SER A 30 6.53 11.08 1.48
N LEU A 31 6.82 12.04 0.63
CA LEU A 31 7.86 13.02 0.92
C LEU A 31 7.51 13.84 2.17
N LYS A 32 8.52 14.17 2.97
CA LYS A 32 8.37 15.07 4.11
C LYS A 32 7.78 16.40 3.65
N ARG A 33 7.01 17.06 4.52
CA ARG A 33 6.23 18.25 4.15
C ARG A 33 7.05 19.45 3.72
N ASP A 34 8.26 19.55 4.23
CA ASP A 34 9.22 20.62 3.92
C ASP A 34 9.95 20.40 2.58
N LEU A 35 9.79 19.23 1.98
CA LEU A 35 10.40 18.92 0.69
C LEU A 35 9.40 19.15 -0.47
N PRO A 36 9.92 19.64 -1.62
CA PRO A 36 9.12 19.76 -2.83
C PRO A 36 8.66 18.39 -3.32
N ASP A 37 7.43 18.33 -3.81
CA ASP A 37 6.84 17.12 -4.37
C ASP A 37 6.70 17.28 -5.89
N PRO A 38 7.68 16.81 -6.69
CA PRO A 38 7.66 16.97 -8.14
C PRO A 38 6.54 16.18 -8.82
N ASP A 39 6.16 15.01 -8.28
CA ASP A 39 5.07 14.21 -8.83
C ASP A 39 3.72 14.84 -8.53
N GLY A 40 3.53 15.42 -7.35
CA GLY A 40 2.36 16.21 -7.00
C GLY A 40 2.23 17.46 -7.87
N ALA A 41 3.34 18.18 -8.08
CA ALA A 41 3.36 19.35 -8.95
C ALA A 41 3.04 19.02 -10.42
N ARG A 42 3.58 17.91 -10.92
CA ARG A 42 3.25 17.39 -12.26
C ARG A 42 1.78 17.00 -12.35
N ALA A 43 1.24 16.31 -11.36
CA ALA A 43 -0.16 15.94 -11.32
C ALA A 43 -1.07 17.17 -11.30
N LEU A 44 -0.74 18.21 -10.53
CA LEU A 44 -1.47 19.48 -10.51
C LEU A 44 -1.50 20.13 -11.90
N SER A 45 -0.36 20.20 -12.57
CA SER A 45 -0.26 20.78 -13.91
C SER A 45 -1.14 20.05 -14.94
N LEU A 46 -1.15 18.70 -14.89
CA LEU A 46 -1.99 17.87 -15.76
C LEU A 46 -3.49 18.08 -15.48
N LEU A 47 -3.88 18.17 -14.22
CA LEU A 47 -5.27 18.41 -13.83
C LEU A 47 -5.74 19.82 -14.25
N HIS A 48 -4.89 20.84 -14.13
CA HIS A 48 -5.17 22.20 -14.63
C HIS A 48 -5.34 22.21 -16.14
N ALA A 49 -4.44 21.56 -16.89
CA ALA A 49 -4.54 21.43 -18.34
C ALA A 49 -5.82 20.71 -18.78
N ALA A 50 -6.33 19.81 -17.94
CA ALA A 50 -7.60 19.10 -18.16
C ALA A 50 -8.85 19.90 -17.74
N GLY A 51 -8.70 21.17 -17.33
CA GLY A 51 -9.80 22.08 -16.99
C GLY A 51 -10.18 22.13 -15.51
N LEU A 52 -9.44 21.49 -14.61
CA LEU A 52 -9.70 21.54 -13.17
C LEU A 52 -8.89 22.65 -12.47
N SER A 53 -9.02 23.88 -12.93
CA SER A 53 -8.29 25.07 -12.40
C SER A 53 -8.62 25.41 -10.93
N ALA A 54 -9.71 24.89 -10.38
CA ALA A 54 -10.10 25.10 -8.99
C ALA A 54 -9.31 24.24 -7.99
N ILE A 55 -8.44 23.34 -8.45
CA ILE A 55 -7.50 22.59 -7.62
C ILE A 55 -6.35 23.53 -7.24
N LYS A 56 -6.03 23.57 -5.94
CA LYS A 56 -5.00 24.44 -5.39
C LYS A 56 -3.68 23.73 -5.18
N GLU A 57 -3.74 22.51 -4.70
CA GLU A 57 -2.57 21.70 -4.35
C GLU A 57 -2.83 20.23 -4.65
N VAL A 58 -1.79 19.54 -5.07
CA VAL A 58 -1.74 18.08 -5.13
C VAL A 58 -0.46 17.63 -4.45
N ARG A 59 -0.61 16.69 -3.50
CA ARG A 59 0.52 15.97 -2.90
C ARG A 59 0.44 14.52 -3.30
N SER A 60 1.59 13.93 -3.63
CA SER A 60 1.69 12.52 -4.01
C SER A 60 2.23 11.65 -2.87
N ALA A 61 1.90 10.38 -2.91
CA ALA A 61 2.48 9.35 -2.06
C ALA A 61 2.49 8.01 -2.80
N LYS A 62 3.39 7.13 -2.39
CA LYS A 62 3.36 5.71 -2.76
C LYS A 62 2.52 4.97 -1.73
N ILE A 63 1.83 3.92 -2.14
CA ILE A 63 1.12 3.05 -1.21
C ILE A 63 1.44 1.60 -1.52
N TYR A 64 1.76 0.85 -0.48
CA TYR A 64 2.07 -0.57 -0.55
C TYR A 64 0.97 -1.36 0.14
N ALA A 65 0.47 -2.40 -0.51
CA ALA A 65 -0.46 -3.37 0.04
C ALA A 65 0.26 -4.70 0.24
N LEU A 66 0.46 -5.09 1.50
CA LEU A 66 1.20 -6.28 1.90
C LEU A 66 0.23 -7.30 2.49
N ARG A 67 0.25 -8.52 1.99
CA ARG A 67 -0.56 -9.63 2.50
C ARG A 67 0.32 -10.81 2.82
N GLY A 68 0.13 -11.44 3.98
CA GLY A 68 0.92 -12.62 4.34
C GLY A 68 1.05 -12.84 5.84
N PRO A 69 1.98 -13.72 6.26
CA PRO A 69 2.22 -14.03 7.67
C PRO A 69 3.08 -12.93 8.34
N LEU A 70 2.63 -11.69 8.23
CA LEU A 70 3.32 -10.52 8.77
C LEU A 70 2.73 -10.10 10.10
N THR A 71 3.58 -9.62 11.00
CA THR A 71 3.17 -8.87 12.20
C THR A 71 3.30 -7.38 11.95
N LEU A 72 2.66 -6.57 12.78
CA LEU A 72 2.81 -5.10 12.71
C LEU A 72 4.28 -4.67 12.88
N SER A 73 5.05 -5.36 13.72
CA SER A 73 6.49 -5.11 13.89
C SER A 73 7.27 -5.37 12.60
N HIS A 74 7.00 -6.48 11.89
CA HIS A 74 7.62 -6.77 10.60
C HIS A 74 7.29 -5.68 9.57
N VAL A 75 6.05 -5.17 9.58
CA VAL A 75 5.64 -4.10 8.64
C VAL A 75 6.31 -2.78 8.99
N HIS A 76 6.46 -2.42 10.27
CA HIS A 76 7.21 -1.24 10.69
C HIS A 76 8.68 -1.31 10.28
N GLN A 77 9.31 -2.48 10.49
CA GLN A 77 10.70 -2.67 10.09
C GLN A 77 10.84 -2.57 8.56
N ALA A 78 10.00 -3.27 7.80
CA ALA A 78 10.02 -3.18 6.34
C ALA A 78 9.75 -1.77 5.82
N ALA A 79 8.80 -1.05 6.42
CA ALA A 79 8.51 0.33 6.04
C ALA A 79 9.73 1.23 6.23
N LYS A 80 10.42 1.09 7.36
CA LYS A 80 11.58 1.91 7.71
C LYS A 80 12.84 1.57 6.89
N GLU A 81 13.07 0.30 6.62
CA GLU A 81 14.36 -0.19 6.08
C GLU A 81 14.31 -0.47 4.57
N LEU A 82 13.11 -0.77 4.03
CA LEU A 82 12.98 -1.24 2.64
C LEU A 82 12.12 -0.32 1.76
N LEU A 83 11.07 0.30 2.32
CA LEU A 83 10.07 0.99 1.51
C LEU A 83 10.18 2.52 1.56
N CYS A 84 10.84 3.08 2.56
CA CYS A 84 10.91 4.51 2.85
C CYS A 84 12.36 4.97 2.93
N ASP A 85 12.69 6.05 2.26
CA ASP A 85 13.96 6.76 2.47
C ASP A 85 13.84 7.63 3.72
N ALA A 86 14.55 7.26 4.79
CA ALA A 86 14.49 7.95 6.08
C ALA A 86 14.94 9.42 6.03
N VAL A 87 15.70 9.83 5.00
CA VAL A 87 16.17 11.21 4.84
C VAL A 87 15.07 12.09 4.24
N THR A 88 14.42 11.63 3.19
CA THR A 88 13.50 12.44 2.38
C THR A 88 12.03 12.07 2.55
N GLU A 89 11.74 10.87 3.03
CA GLU A 89 10.38 10.34 3.10
C GLU A 89 9.95 10.06 4.55
N GLU A 90 8.65 9.95 4.74
CA GLU A 90 7.98 9.49 5.96
C GLU A 90 6.95 8.41 5.59
N TYR A 91 6.66 7.49 6.52
CA TYR A 91 5.67 6.45 6.28
C TYR A 91 4.56 6.44 7.32
N LYS A 92 3.40 5.91 6.92
CA LYS A 92 2.25 5.62 7.78
C LYS A 92 1.73 4.22 7.50
N ILE A 93 1.45 3.47 8.56
CA ILE A 93 0.70 2.21 8.43
C ILE A 93 -0.78 2.58 8.58
N LEU A 94 -1.55 2.32 7.54
CA LEU A 94 -2.97 2.69 7.50
C LEU A 94 -3.80 1.65 8.24
N SER A 95 -4.64 2.12 9.15
CA SER A 95 -5.66 1.28 9.77
C SER A 95 -6.79 0.99 8.78
N PRO A 96 -7.43 -0.21 8.81
CA PRO A 96 -8.54 -0.56 7.91
C PRO A 96 -9.77 0.34 8.03
N GLN A 97 -9.86 1.18 9.05
CA GLN A 97 -11.08 1.89 9.49
C GLN A 97 -10.86 3.38 9.72
N ALA A 98 -10.45 4.13 8.72
CA ALA A 98 -10.61 5.58 8.81
C ALA A 98 -11.26 6.12 7.54
N PRO A 99 -12.60 6.16 7.46
CA PRO A 99 -13.24 7.11 6.56
C PRO A 99 -12.94 8.50 7.12
N GLY A 100 -12.21 9.30 6.38
CA GLY A 100 -11.92 10.68 6.75
C GLY A 100 -13.21 11.49 6.77
N SER A 101 -13.51 12.11 7.90
CA SER A 101 -14.60 13.06 8.00
C SER A 101 -14.02 14.47 8.03
N GLY A 102 -14.41 15.30 7.06
CA GLY A 102 -14.30 16.74 7.16
C GLY A 102 -13.11 17.44 6.49
N SER A 103 -12.25 16.74 5.82
CA SER A 103 -11.17 17.36 5.06
C SER A 103 -11.66 17.94 3.72
N ARG A 104 -11.16 19.14 3.33
CA ARG A 104 -11.32 19.71 1.99
C ARG A 104 -10.46 18.97 0.94
N ARG A 105 -9.78 17.90 1.34
CA ARG A 105 -8.89 17.10 0.48
C ARG A 105 -9.60 15.84 0.05
N VAL A 106 -9.47 15.52 -1.22
CA VAL A 106 -9.87 14.24 -1.79
C VAL A 106 -8.63 13.37 -1.93
N ARG A 107 -8.71 12.16 -1.40
CA ARG A 107 -7.67 11.14 -1.55
C ARG A 107 -8.02 10.26 -2.73
N VAL A 108 -7.16 10.21 -3.72
CA VAL A 108 -7.30 9.37 -4.91
C VAL A 108 -6.22 8.32 -4.92
N GLU A 109 -6.61 7.06 -5.01
CA GLU A 109 -5.69 5.93 -5.16
C GLU A 109 -5.74 5.40 -6.58
N VAL A 110 -4.56 5.14 -7.12
CA VAL A 110 -4.36 4.52 -8.43
C VAL A 110 -3.59 3.22 -8.24
N TRP A 111 -4.21 2.11 -8.61
CA TRP A 111 -3.65 0.77 -8.48
C TRP A 111 -3.64 0.06 -9.82
N LEU A 112 -2.67 -0.81 -10.06
CA LEU A 112 -2.79 -1.77 -11.16
C LEU A 112 -4.00 -2.68 -10.94
N LYS A 113 -4.68 -3.03 -12.03
CA LYS A 113 -5.76 -4.02 -12.00
C LYS A 113 -5.23 -5.39 -11.56
N PRO A 114 -6.05 -6.26 -10.95
CA PRO A 114 -5.60 -7.57 -10.48
C PRO A 114 -4.99 -8.46 -11.58
N GLU A 115 -5.45 -8.28 -12.82
CA GLU A 115 -5.02 -9.05 -13.99
C GLU A 115 -3.68 -8.58 -14.56
N VAL A 116 -3.18 -7.43 -14.09
CA VAL A 116 -1.91 -6.85 -14.54
C VAL A 116 -0.82 -7.20 -13.54
N SER A 117 0.27 -7.78 -14.03
CA SER A 117 1.45 -8.05 -13.20
C SER A 117 2.04 -6.75 -12.68
N ASP A 118 2.34 -6.72 -11.39
CA ASP A 118 3.00 -5.58 -10.76
C ASP A 118 4.53 -5.79 -10.85
N PRO A 119 5.25 -4.97 -11.63
CA PRO A 119 6.70 -5.15 -11.81
C PRO A 119 7.50 -4.90 -10.53
N VAL A 120 6.89 -4.29 -9.53
CA VAL A 120 7.54 -3.98 -8.24
C VAL A 120 7.37 -5.12 -7.23
N GLU A 121 6.38 -6.01 -7.43
CA GLU A 121 6.08 -7.10 -6.49
C GLU A 121 7.30 -7.98 -6.22
N ASP A 122 7.94 -8.49 -7.26
CA ASP A 122 9.11 -9.37 -7.10
C ASP A 122 10.26 -8.68 -6.37
N SER A 123 10.48 -7.41 -6.65
CA SER A 123 11.51 -6.60 -5.98
C SER A 123 11.22 -6.44 -4.48
N ILE A 124 9.97 -6.19 -4.10
CA ILE A 124 9.56 -6.11 -2.70
C ILE A 124 9.74 -7.47 -2.02
N LEU A 125 9.27 -8.56 -2.65
CA LEU A 125 9.38 -9.90 -2.10
C LEU A 125 10.85 -10.31 -1.89
N LEU A 126 11.73 -9.95 -2.83
CA LEU A 126 13.16 -10.17 -2.72
C LEU A 126 13.77 -9.35 -1.57
N ALA A 127 13.43 -8.07 -1.47
CA ALA A 127 13.91 -7.18 -0.41
C ALA A 127 13.56 -7.71 0.99
N PHE A 128 12.32 -8.19 1.20
CA PHE A 128 11.93 -8.84 2.45
C PHE A 128 12.81 -10.05 2.78
N SER A 129 13.10 -10.87 1.78
CA SER A 129 13.97 -12.05 1.95
C SER A 129 15.39 -11.66 2.30
N CYS A 130 15.95 -10.65 1.63
CA CYS A 130 17.31 -10.15 1.90
C CYS A 130 17.45 -9.52 3.29
N ALA A 131 16.38 -8.90 3.80
CA ALA A 131 16.34 -8.33 5.15
C ALA A 131 16.05 -9.35 6.25
N GLY A 132 15.90 -10.64 5.92
CA GLY A 132 15.56 -11.68 6.89
C GLY A 132 14.15 -11.56 7.47
N LEU A 133 13.26 -10.83 6.81
CA LEU A 133 11.86 -10.67 7.21
C LEU A 133 10.99 -11.78 6.61
N PRO A 134 9.87 -12.15 7.28
CA PRO A 134 8.91 -13.07 6.71
C PRO A 134 8.40 -12.56 5.36
N LYS A 135 8.54 -13.39 4.32
CA LYS A 135 8.13 -13.03 2.96
C LYS A 135 6.61 -12.86 2.88
N PRO A 136 6.10 -11.73 2.37
CA PRO A 136 4.67 -11.60 2.06
C PRO A 136 4.22 -12.63 1.03
N ALA A 137 2.96 -13.05 1.09
CA ALA A 137 2.35 -13.89 0.05
C ALA A 137 2.03 -13.06 -1.21
N SER A 138 1.79 -11.76 -1.03
CA SER A 138 1.70 -10.79 -2.13
C SER A 138 2.06 -9.38 -1.65
N ALA A 139 2.64 -8.60 -2.55
CA ALA A 139 2.95 -7.20 -2.35
C ALA A 139 2.55 -6.41 -3.59
N ARG A 140 1.85 -5.31 -3.44
CA ARG A 140 1.44 -4.45 -4.57
C ARG A 140 1.77 -3.01 -4.25
N GLN A 141 2.16 -2.26 -5.27
CA GLN A 141 2.38 -0.83 -5.17
C GLN A 141 1.30 -0.06 -5.92
N GLY A 142 0.87 1.05 -5.35
CA GLY A 142 -0.01 2.02 -5.98
C GLY A 142 0.49 3.43 -5.75
N SER A 143 -0.19 4.40 -6.37
CA SER A 143 0.03 5.82 -6.15
C SER A 143 -1.18 6.42 -5.44
N VAL A 144 -0.91 7.40 -4.58
CA VAL A 144 -1.92 8.20 -3.89
C VAL A 144 -1.73 9.66 -4.26
N TYR A 145 -2.83 10.35 -4.49
CA TYR A 145 -2.85 11.79 -4.70
C TYR A 145 -3.82 12.42 -3.70
N TYR A 146 -3.32 13.35 -2.91
CA TYR A 146 -4.10 14.20 -2.03
C TYR A 146 -4.38 15.52 -2.75
N ILE A 147 -5.63 15.71 -3.14
CA ILE A 147 -6.06 16.81 -4.00
C ILE A 147 -6.86 17.80 -3.15
N GLU A 148 -6.38 19.03 -3.05
CA GLU A 148 -7.06 20.11 -2.36
C GLU A 148 -7.68 21.08 -3.37
N GLY A 149 -9.01 21.30 -3.25
CA GLY A 149 -9.74 22.19 -4.13
C GLY A 149 -11.24 21.94 -4.12
N ARG A 150 -11.97 22.78 -4.84
CA ARG A 150 -13.43 22.66 -5.01
C ARG A 150 -13.74 21.94 -6.32
N VAL A 151 -13.78 20.61 -6.27
CA VAL A 151 -14.10 19.80 -7.45
C VAL A 151 -15.11 18.74 -7.08
N ALA A 152 -16.11 18.53 -7.93
CA ALA A 152 -17.06 17.43 -7.75
C ALA A 152 -16.33 16.09 -7.92
N GLN A 153 -16.54 15.16 -7.00
CA GLN A 153 -15.84 13.87 -6.96
C GLN A 153 -15.95 13.11 -8.29
N ALA A 154 -17.14 13.07 -8.91
CA ALA A 154 -17.36 12.39 -10.18
C ALA A 154 -16.55 12.99 -11.34
N ALA A 155 -16.40 14.33 -11.37
CA ALA A 155 -15.57 15.01 -12.35
C ALA A 155 -14.09 14.70 -12.13
N LEU A 156 -13.67 14.68 -10.86
CA LEU A 156 -12.30 14.36 -10.47
C LEU A 156 -11.92 12.94 -10.90
N GLU A 157 -12.73 11.93 -10.56
CA GLU A 157 -12.47 10.52 -10.92
C GLU A 157 -12.31 10.34 -12.44
N LYS A 158 -13.21 10.96 -13.23
CA LYS A 158 -13.16 10.90 -14.69
C LYS A 158 -11.87 11.51 -15.26
N ILE A 159 -11.43 12.65 -14.72
CA ILE A 159 -10.25 13.36 -15.21
C ILE A 159 -8.97 12.71 -14.73
N VAL A 160 -8.90 12.28 -13.45
CA VAL A 160 -7.77 11.51 -12.93
C VAL A 160 -7.55 10.24 -13.75
N GLY A 161 -8.63 9.55 -14.12
CA GLY A 161 -8.57 8.36 -14.97
C GLY A 161 -7.95 8.59 -16.35
N ARG A 162 -7.95 9.83 -16.83
CA ARG A 162 -7.39 10.20 -18.15
C ARG A 162 -5.99 10.80 -18.04
N CYS A 163 -5.70 11.51 -16.95
CA CYS A 163 -4.49 12.32 -16.82
C CYS A 163 -3.41 11.67 -15.96
N LEU A 164 -3.81 10.95 -14.89
CA LEU A 164 -2.89 10.39 -13.91
C LEU A 164 -2.85 8.86 -13.92
N ALA A 165 -3.75 8.23 -14.69
CA ALA A 165 -3.84 6.78 -14.78
C ALA A 165 -4.16 6.34 -16.21
N ASN A 166 -3.85 5.09 -16.51
CA ASN A 166 -4.31 4.45 -17.74
C ASN A 166 -5.50 3.53 -17.40
N PRO A 167 -6.73 3.83 -17.86
CA PRO A 167 -7.92 3.06 -17.48
C PRO A 167 -7.92 1.61 -18.00
N LEU A 168 -7.03 1.29 -18.95
CA LEU A 168 -6.87 -0.09 -19.43
C LEU A 168 -6.21 -0.98 -18.37
N ILE A 169 -5.22 -0.46 -17.64
CA ILE A 169 -4.40 -1.22 -16.69
C ILE A 169 -4.57 -0.78 -15.23
N HIS A 170 -5.15 0.39 -14.97
CA HIS A 170 -5.36 0.89 -13.62
C HIS A 170 -6.82 0.86 -13.20
N ARG A 171 -7.02 0.69 -11.91
CA ARG A 171 -8.26 1.02 -11.19
C ARG A 171 -8.03 2.23 -10.30
N ILE A 172 -9.05 3.05 -10.15
CA ILE A 172 -9.01 4.29 -9.38
C ILE A 172 -10.09 4.23 -8.33
N SER A 173 -9.80 4.75 -7.16
CA SER A 173 -10.79 5.01 -6.12
C SER A 173 -10.54 6.39 -5.52
N ALA A 174 -11.60 7.18 -5.35
CA ALA A 174 -11.56 8.46 -4.69
C ALA A 174 -12.42 8.44 -3.44
N ALA A 175 -11.90 8.99 -2.34
CA ALA A 175 -12.60 9.14 -1.08
C ALA A 175 -12.21 10.46 -0.43
N PRO A 176 -13.05 11.06 0.42
CA PRO A 176 -12.63 12.16 1.29
C PRO A 176 -11.40 11.75 2.09
N SER A 177 -10.40 12.65 2.18
CA SER A 177 -9.23 12.41 3.04
C SER A 177 -9.62 12.54 4.51
N ALA A 178 -8.99 11.74 5.34
CA ALA A 178 -9.11 11.85 6.79
C ALA A 178 -8.32 13.06 7.34
#